data_80802dcf514f386978162041357029ee
#
_entry.id   80802dcf514f386978162041357029ee
#
_cell.length_a   1.000
_cell.length_b   1.000
_cell.length_c   1.000
_cell.angle_alpha   90.00
_cell.angle_beta   90.00
_cell.angle_gamma   90.00
#
_symmetry.space_group_name_H-M   'P 1'
#
loop_
_entity.id
_entity.type
_entity.pdbx_description
1 polymer ?
#
loop_
_entity_poly.entity_id
_entity_poly.type
_entity_poly.pdbx_seq_one_letter_code
_entity_poly.pdbx_strand_id
1 'polypeptide(L)'
;GKTTLINLISGALPMTSGDTRLNGVSLAGKRADQIAHAGVARTFQLVRILPSLSLMENVMITAVFGAKSHWGQAAKDTAMTALGRVGLADRATASAGSLTYIDQKRLELARALAAEPEVLLLDEWLAGLNPTELAQGIALIRELSQSGLTILMVEHIMEAVRALCPRVVVMNSGSLIADEATQSALNDPCVIAACLGDSADAD
;
A
#
# COMPACT_ATOMS: atom_id res chain seq x y z
N GLY A 1 -10.03 -12.50 -5.45
CA GLY A 1 -9.98 -11.50 -6.54
C GLY A 1 -9.30 -10.18 -6.16
N LYS A 2 -9.24 -9.83 -4.86
CA LYS A 2 -8.71 -8.53 -4.37
C LYS A 2 -7.24 -8.30 -4.74
N THR A 3 -6.36 -9.25 -4.44
CA THR A 3 -4.93 -9.17 -4.80
C THR A 3 -4.72 -9.16 -6.32
N THR A 4 -5.57 -9.90 -7.06
CA THR A 4 -5.54 -9.85 -8.53
C THR A 4 -5.85 -8.44 -9.04
N LEU A 5 -6.84 -7.76 -8.48
CA LEU A 5 -7.18 -6.38 -8.83
C LEU A 5 -6.00 -5.42 -8.59
N ILE A 6 -5.35 -5.50 -7.43
CA ILE A 6 -4.13 -4.71 -7.15
C ILE A 6 -3.01 -5.03 -8.14
N ASN A 7 -2.82 -6.30 -8.51
CA ASN A 7 -1.84 -6.72 -9.51
C ASN A 7 -2.13 -6.13 -10.90
N LEU A 8 -3.40 -6.06 -11.29
CA LEU A 8 -3.82 -5.42 -12.55
C LEU A 8 -3.57 -3.91 -12.53
N ILE A 9 -3.97 -3.21 -11.44
CA ILE A 9 -3.78 -1.76 -11.29
C ILE A 9 -2.29 -1.39 -11.29
N SER A 10 -1.43 -2.19 -10.66
CA SER A 10 0.01 -1.94 -10.57
C SER A 10 0.81 -2.45 -11.79
N GLY A 11 0.16 -3.07 -12.77
CA GLY A 11 0.83 -3.63 -13.95
C GLY A 11 1.65 -4.89 -13.69
N ALA A 12 1.51 -5.52 -12.52
CA ALA A 12 2.13 -6.81 -12.21
C ALA A 12 1.48 -7.97 -12.97
N LEU A 13 0.23 -7.79 -13.39
CA LEU A 13 -0.49 -8.67 -14.30
C LEU A 13 -1.09 -7.86 -15.45
N PRO A 14 -1.09 -8.38 -16.69
CA PRO A 14 -1.77 -7.73 -17.81
C PRO A 14 -3.30 -7.87 -17.66
N MET A 15 -4.04 -6.83 -18.01
CA MET A 15 -5.50 -6.88 -18.11
C MET A 15 -5.92 -7.59 -19.40
N THR A 16 -6.89 -8.51 -19.31
CA THR A 16 -7.50 -9.17 -20.48
C THR A 16 -8.48 -8.23 -21.18
N SER A 17 -9.20 -7.41 -20.40
CA SER A 17 -10.17 -6.42 -20.91
C SER A 17 -10.40 -5.35 -19.85
N GLY A 18 -11.09 -4.28 -20.23
CA GLY A 18 -11.34 -3.14 -19.35
C GLY A 18 -10.22 -2.11 -19.39
N ASP A 19 -10.30 -1.12 -18.49
CA ASP A 19 -9.34 -0.02 -18.38
C ASP A 19 -9.21 0.44 -16.94
N THR A 20 -8.01 0.81 -16.54
CA THR A 20 -7.73 1.53 -15.30
C THR A 20 -7.24 2.93 -15.67
N ARG A 21 -7.80 3.95 -15.02
CA ARG A 21 -7.45 5.34 -15.30
C ARG A 21 -6.97 6.07 -14.05
N LEU A 22 -5.89 6.81 -14.20
CA LEU A 22 -5.40 7.76 -13.19
C LEU A 22 -5.57 9.18 -13.77
N ASN A 23 -6.35 10.03 -13.09
CA ASN A 23 -6.65 11.40 -13.55
C ASN A 23 -7.14 11.46 -15.02
N GLY A 24 -7.97 10.49 -15.43
CA GLY A 24 -8.48 10.38 -16.79
C GLY A 24 -7.52 9.74 -17.81
N VAL A 25 -6.24 9.54 -17.45
CA VAL A 25 -5.25 8.90 -18.31
C VAL A 25 -5.29 7.39 -18.15
N SER A 26 -5.45 6.65 -19.27
CA SER A 26 -5.47 5.19 -19.27
C SER A 26 -4.11 4.60 -18.90
N LEU A 27 -4.15 3.61 -18.03
CA LEU A 27 -3.01 2.78 -17.64
C LEU A 27 -3.03 1.40 -18.36
N ALA A 28 -4.04 1.11 -19.17
CA ALA A 28 -4.16 -0.14 -19.89
C ALA A 28 -2.95 -0.38 -20.80
N GLY A 29 -2.41 -1.59 -20.79
CA GLY A 29 -1.24 -1.98 -21.58
C GLY A 29 0.09 -1.36 -21.16
N LYS A 30 0.11 -0.51 -20.13
CA LYS A 30 1.37 0.01 -19.56
C LYS A 30 2.06 -1.06 -18.73
N ARG A 31 3.40 -1.05 -18.77
CA ARG A 31 4.24 -1.87 -17.88
C ARG A 31 4.27 -1.29 -16.47
N ALA A 32 4.63 -2.10 -15.48
CA ALA A 32 4.70 -1.70 -14.08
C ALA A 32 5.59 -0.45 -13.84
N ASP A 33 6.72 -0.34 -14.53
CA ASP A 33 7.60 0.83 -14.45
C ASP A 33 6.90 2.10 -14.97
N GLN A 34 6.15 2.02 -16.07
CA GLN A 34 5.39 3.14 -16.62
C GLN A 34 4.23 3.56 -15.71
N ILE A 35 3.59 2.58 -15.02
CA ILE A 35 2.53 2.84 -14.06
C ILE A 35 3.11 3.49 -12.80
N ALA A 36 4.28 3.04 -12.33
CA ALA A 36 4.98 3.68 -11.24
C ALA A 36 5.35 5.15 -11.57
N HIS A 37 5.86 5.41 -12.78
CA HIS A 37 6.15 6.78 -13.24
C HIS A 37 4.88 7.62 -13.45
N ALA A 38 3.73 6.99 -13.66
CA ALA A 38 2.45 7.70 -13.71
C ALA A 38 1.91 8.10 -12.33
N GLY A 39 2.57 7.70 -11.24
CA GLY A 39 2.21 8.10 -9.88
C GLY A 39 1.52 7.02 -9.04
N VAL A 40 1.63 5.75 -9.42
CA VAL A 40 1.11 4.62 -8.62
C VAL A 40 2.26 3.91 -7.92
N ALA A 41 2.28 3.93 -6.58
CA ALA A 41 3.20 3.11 -5.79
C ALA A 41 2.46 1.98 -5.10
N ARG A 42 3.18 0.91 -4.75
CA ARG A 42 2.63 -0.27 -4.10
C ARG A 42 3.58 -0.80 -3.03
N THR A 43 3.02 -1.26 -1.91
CA THR A 43 3.66 -2.21 -1.01
C THR A 43 3.30 -3.64 -1.42
N PHE A 44 4.07 -4.61 -0.96
CA PHE A 44 3.84 -6.02 -1.24
C PHE A 44 3.43 -6.75 0.03
N GLN A 45 2.62 -7.79 -0.09
CA GLN A 45 2.21 -8.65 1.02
C GLN A 45 3.41 -9.23 1.77
N LEU A 46 4.45 -9.67 1.03
CA LEU A 46 5.74 -10.03 1.59
C LEU A 46 6.70 -8.85 1.48
N VAL A 47 7.22 -8.41 2.62
CA VAL A 47 8.14 -7.27 2.70
C VAL A 47 9.38 -7.49 1.81
N ARG A 48 9.65 -6.53 0.92
CA ARG A 48 10.75 -6.58 -0.04
C ARG A 48 11.75 -5.47 0.25
N ILE A 49 12.58 -5.66 1.27
CA ILE A 49 13.69 -4.77 1.59
C ILE A 49 15.02 -5.37 1.14
N LEU A 50 16.06 -4.55 1.09
CA LEU A 50 17.43 -4.95 0.80
C LEU A 50 18.20 -5.00 2.13
N PRO A 51 18.33 -6.18 2.77
CA PRO A 51 18.80 -6.27 4.15
C PRO A 51 20.27 -5.89 4.31
N SER A 52 21.07 -5.98 3.26
CA SER A 52 22.50 -5.59 3.25
C SER A 52 22.73 -4.08 3.17
N LEU A 53 21.70 -3.30 2.85
CA LEU A 53 21.78 -1.85 2.73
C LEU A 53 21.27 -1.17 4.00
N SER A 54 21.66 0.09 4.21
CA SER A 54 21.07 0.96 5.21
C SER A 54 19.61 1.31 4.87
N LEU A 55 18.88 1.86 5.84
CA LEU A 55 17.52 2.36 5.60
C LEU A 55 17.51 3.47 4.54
N MET A 56 18.46 4.40 4.66
CA MET A 56 18.65 5.48 3.69
C MET A 56 18.85 4.95 2.27
N GLU A 57 19.77 4.02 2.07
CA GLU A 57 20.06 3.45 0.75
C GLU A 57 18.85 2.70 0.17
N ASN A 58 18.14 1.95 1.00
CA ASN A 58 16.89 1.29 0.61
C ASN A 58 15.86 2.28 0.02
N VAL A 59 15.69 3.44 0.65
CA VAL A 59 14.70 4.44 0.24
C VAL A 59 15.22 5.27 -0.94
N MET A 60 16.52 5.61 -0.96
CA MET A 60 17.14 6.36 -2.05
C MET A 60 16.99 5.67 -3.41
N ILE A 61 17.05 4.34 -3.47
CA ILE A 61 16.84 3.58 -4.72
C ILE A 61 15.50 3.99 -5.35
N THR A 62 14.44 4.07 -4.53
CA THR A 62 13.12 4.45 -5.05
C THR A 62 13.03 5.94 -5.40
N ALA A 63 13.69 6.82 -4.65
CA ALA A 63 13.76 8.25 -4.97
C ALA A 63 14.46 8.49 -6.31
N VAL A 64 15.51 7.70 -6.63
CA VAL A 64 16.24 7.79 -7.91
C VAL A 64 15.41 7.27 -9.08
N PHE A 65 14.75 6.11 -8.91
CA PHE A 65 14.02 5.43 -9.99
C PHE A 65 12.51 5.69 -9.98
N GLY A 66 12.00 6.55 -9.08
CA GLY A 66 10.60 6.95 -9.00
C GLY A 66 10.21 7.96 -10.08
N ALA A 67 8.97 8.42 -10.03
CA ALA A 67 8.37 9.29 -11.04
C ALA A 67 9.16 10.59 -11.29
N LYS A 68 9.73 11.19 -10.24
CA LYS A 68 10.48 12.46 -10.34
C LYS A 68 12.00 12.29 -10.51
N SER A 69 12.53 11.06 -10.38
CA SER A 69 13.94 10.72 -10.64
C SER A 69 14.93 11.68 -9.96
N HIS A 70 14.89 11.75 -8.62
CA HIS A 70 15.81 12.59 -7.84
C HIS A 70 17.22 12.01 -7.81
N TRP A 71 18.26 12.87 -7.91
CA TRP A 71 19.67 12.45 -7.88
C TRP A 71 20.47 13.20 -6.81
N GLY A 72 21.56 12.60 -6.36
CA GLY A 72 22.51 13.24 -5.43
C GLY A 72 21.85 13.67 -4.12
N GLN A 73 21.97 14.94 -3.76
CA GLN A 73 21.41 15.48 -2.51
C GLN A 73 19.88 15.45 -2.50
N ALA A 74 19.21 15.73 -3.63
CA ALA A 74 17.77 15.69 -3.71
C ALA A 74 17.21 14.29 -3.41
N ALA A 75 17.88 13.21 -3.87
CA ALA A 75 17.49 11.85 -3.53
C ALA A 75 17.63 11.55 -2.03
N LYS A 76 18.68 12.09 -1.37
CA LYS A 76 18.88 11.96 0.08
C LYS A 76 17.78 12.69 0.85
N ASP A 77 17.43 13.91 0.45
CA ASP A 77 16.43 14.74 1.11
C ASP A 77 15.05 14.09 0.98
N THR A 78 14.71 13.57 -0.22
CA THR A 78 13.46 12.81 -0.45
C THR A 78 13.43 11.55 0.41
N ALA A 79 14.54 10.79 0.47
CA ALA A 79 14.62 9.58 1.27
C ALA A 79 14.51 9.89 2.78
N MET A 80 15.16 10.94 3.26
CA MET A 80 15.06 11.37 4.66
C MET A 80 13.63 11.82 5.02
N THR A 81 12.98 12.55 4.13
CA THR A 81 11.57 12.96 4.30
C THR A 81 10.66 11.72 4.39
N ALA A 82 10.85 10.75 3.50
CA ALA A 82 10.06 9.52 3.50
C ALA A 82 10.29 8.69 4.78
N LEU A 83 11.55 8.57 5.24
CA LEU A 83 11.89 7.93 6.51
C LEU A 83 11.27 8.66 7.70
N GLY A 84 11.24 9.99 7.68
CA GLY A 84 10.60 10.81 8.71
C GLY A 84 9.09 10.53 8.80
N ARG A 85 8.42 10.42 7.67
CA ARG A 85 6.97 10.13 7.62
C ARG A 85 6.60 8.78 8.23
N VAL A 86 7.51 7.82 8.27
CA VAL A 86 7.27 6.49 8.87
C VAL A 86 7.95 6.32 10.24
N GLY A 87 8.58 7.37 10.78
CA GLY A 87 9.22 7.35 12.09
C GLY A 87 10.56 6.60 12.13
N LEU A 88 11.30 6.54 11.02
CA LEU A 88 12.59 5.84 10.91
C LEU A 88 13.79 6.77 10.61
N ALA A 89 13.61 8.10 10.63
CA ALA A 89 14.66 9.07 10.26
C ALA A 89 15.91 8.93 11.14
N ASP A 90 15.74 8.77 12.45
CA ASP A 90 16.87 8.65 13.41
C ASP A 90 17.71 7.38 13.21
N ARG A 91 17.17 6.42 12.45
CA ARG A 91 17.83 5.14 12.14
C ARG A 91 18.27 5.03 10.68
N ALA A 92 18.34 6.16 9.95
CA ALA A 92 18.62 6.18 8.51
C ALA A 92 19.91 5.42 8.11
N THR A 93 20.94 5.43 8.96
CA THR A 93 22.23 4.74 8.73
C THR A 93 22.26 3.30 9.23
N ALA A 94 21.22 2.83 9.94
CA ALA A 94 21.16 1.45 10.42
C ALA A 94 21.00 0.47 9.26
N SER A 95 21.46 -0.77 9.44
CA SER A 95 21.23 -1.86 8.48
C SER A 95 19.77 -2.27 8.48
N ALA A 96 19.16 -2.41 7.30
CA ALA A 96 17.79 -2.87 7.16
C ALA A 96 17.60 -4.31 7.68
N GLY A 97 18.63 -5.14 7.65
CA GLY A 97 18.60 -6.50 8.19
C GLY A 97 18.43 -6.60 9.71
N SER A 98 18.62 -5.50 10.45
CA SER A 98 18.45 -5.45 11.91
C SER A 98 17.05 -5.02 12.36
N LEU A 99 16.14 -4.75 11.43
CA LEU A 99 14.82 -4.23 11.72
C LEU A 99 13.88 -5.31 12.27
N THR A 100 13.01 -4.91 13.20
CA THR A 100 11.82 -5.68 13.58
C THR A 100 10.86 -5.79 12.39
N TYR A 101 9.92 -6.73 12.44
CA TYR A 101 8.96 -6.93 11.35
C TYR A 101 8.13 -5.68 11.02
N ILE A 102 7.65 -4.98 12.05
CA ILE A 102 6.92 -3.72 11.85
C ILE A 102 7.80 -2.62 11.24
N ASP A 103 9.07 -2.53 11.64
CA ASP A 103 9.97 -1.53 11.07
C ASP A 103 10.37 -1.87 9.64
N GLN A 104 10.43 -3.16 9.27
CA GLN A 104 10.59 -3.58 7.87
C GLN A 104 9.39 -3.15 7.02
N LYS A 105 8.16 -3.30 7.52
CA LYS A 105 6.94 -2.79 6.86
C LYS A 105 6.95 -1.27 6.73
N ARG A 106 7.39 -0.55 7.77
CA ARG A 106 7.58 0.90 7.71
C ARG A 106 8.62 1.31 6.68
N LEU A 107 9.74 0.59 6.60
CA LEU A 107 10.77 0.84 5.59
C LEU A 107 10.25 0.62 4.17
N GLU A 108 9.49 -0.45 3.94
CA GLU A 108 8.84 -0.69 2.65
C GLU A 108 7.87 0.43 2.28
N LEU A 109 7.09 0.91 3.27
CA LEU A 109 6.20 2.05 3.08
C LEU A 109 6.99 3.34 2.76
N ALA A 110 8.11 3.60 3.44
CA ALA A 110 8.99 4.74 3.13
C ALA A 110 9.53 4.66 1.69
N ARG A 111 9.89 3.46 1.22
CA ARG A 111 10.29 3.25 -0.18
C ARG A 111 9.16 3.62 -1.14
N ALA A 112 7.93 3.18 -0.87
CA ALA A 112 6.79 3.55 -1.70
C ALA A 112 6.53 5.07 -1.69
N LEU A 113 6.65 5.72 -0.53
CA LEU A 113 6.49 7.17 -0.38
C LEU A 113 7.57 7.99 -1.08
N ALA A 114 8.81 7.48 -1.15
CA ALA A 114 9.92 8.15 -1.83
C ALA A 114 9.76 8.20 -3.36
N ALA A 115 8.85 7.40 -3.93
CA ALA A 115 8.41 7.54 -5.31
C ALA A 115 7.50 8.76 -5.51
N GLU A 116 7.08 9.45 -4.44
CA GLU A 116 6.14 10.57 -4.43
C GLU A 116 4.83 10.26 -5.19
N PRO A 117 4.13 9.17 -4.83
CA PRO A 117 2.98 8.70 -5.57
C PRO A 117 1.76 9.59 -5.35
N GLU A 118 0.87 9.62 -6.35
CA GLU A 118 -0.49 10.14 -6.23
C GLU A 118 -1.44 9.10 -5.62
N VAL A 119 -1.19 7.82 -5.92
CA VAL A 119 -1.95 6.68 -5.38
C VAL A 119 -1.01 5.65 -4.78
N LEU A 120 -1.29 5.27 -3.54
CA LEU A 120 -0.60 4.22 -2.82
C LEU A 120 -1.49 2.99 -2.70
N LEU A 121 -1.00 1.85 -3.19
CA LEU A 121 -1.67 0.55 -3.08
C LEU A 121 -1.08 -0.21 -1.89
N LEU A 122 -1.91 -0.54 -0.91
CA LEU A 122 -1.56 -1.33 0.27
C LEU A 122 -2.24 -2.71 0.19
N ASP A 123 -1.44 -3.77 0.13
CA ASP A 123 -1.92 -5.15 0.04
C ASP A 123 -1.68 -5.87 1.38
N GLU A 124 -2.71 -5.93 2.22
CA GLU A 124 -2.67 -6.54 3.57
C GLU A 124 -1.51 -6.02 4.42
N TRP A 125 -1.26 -4.71 4.34
CA TRP A 125 -0.09 -4.11 5.00
C TRP A 125 -0.16 -4.21 6.53
N LEU A 126 -1.35 -4.29 7.13
CA LEU A 126 -1.57 -4.42 8.57
C LEU A 126 -1.56 -5.87 9.06
N ALA A 127 -1.50 -6.86 8.16
CA ALA A 127 -1.50 -8.26 8.54
C ALA A 127 -0.25 -8.66 9.35
N GLY A 128 -0.43 -9.54 10.35
CA GLY A 128 0.64 -10.08 11.17
C GLY A 128 1.16 -9.14 12.27
N LEU A 129 0.52 -7.98 12.48
CA LEU A 129 0.86 -7.05 13.55
C LEU A 129 0.14 -7.43 14.86
N ASN A 130 0.83 -7.22 15.99
CA ASN A 130 0.17 -7.31 17.28
C ASN A 130 -0.77 -6.10 17.52
N PRO A 131 -1.65 -6.10 18.54
CA PRO A 131 -2.62 -5.02 18.74
C PRO A 131 -2.00 -3.62 18.86
N THR A 132 -0.85 -3.49 19.52
CA THR A 132 -0.16 -2.21 19.67
C THR A 132 0.40 -1.73 18.33
N GLU A 133 1.04 -2.61 17.58
CA GLU A 133 1.57 -2.33 16.25
C GLU A 133 0.46 -2.01 15.25
N LEU A 134 -0.68 -2.72 15.34
CA LEU A 134 -1.87 -2.46 14.52
C LEU A 134 -2.39 -1.02 14.74
N ALA A 135 -2.54 -0.61 16.01
CA ALA A 135 -2.97 0.75 16.33
C ALA A 135 -2.00 1.81 15.78
N GLN A 136 -0.68 1.56 15.89
CA GLN A 136 0.35 2.44 15.30
C GLN A 136 0.28 2.46 13.78
N GLY A 137 0.07 1.31 13.14
CA GLY A 137 -0.09 1.20 11.70
C GLY A 137 -1.32 1.96 11.19
N ILE A 138 -2.45 1.83 11.87
CA ILE A 138 -3.69 2.56 11.56
C ILE A 138 -3.46 4.07 11.68
N ALA A 139 -2.79 4.54 12.74
CA ALA A 139 -2.47 5.95 12.93
C ALA A 139 -1.59 6.48 11.79
N LEU A 140 -0.56 5.75 11.40
CA LEU A 140 0.34 6.10 10.31
C LEU A 140 -0.41 6.20 8.96
N ILE A 141 -1.21 5.20 8.60
CA ILE A 141 -1.98 5.22 7.33
C ILE A 141 -2.98 6.40 7.33
N ARG A 142 -3.61 6.69 8.46
CA ARG A 142 -4.52 7.84 8.60
C ARG A 142 -3.80 9.16 8.37
N GLU A 143 -2.62 9.36 8.95
CA GLU A 143 -1.79 10.56 8.75
C GLU A 143 -1.41 10.74 7.28
N LEU A 144 -0.99 9.65 6.62
CA LEU A 144 -0.66 9.65 5.19
C LEU A 144 -1.86 10.06 4.33
N SER A 145 -3.04 9.50 4.62
CA SER A 145 -4.28 9.86 3.91
C SER A 145 -4.68 11.32 4.15
N GLN A 146 -4.57 11.81 5.38
CA GLN A 146 -4.85 13.21 5.72
C GLN A 146 -3.86 14.20 5.08
N SER A 147 -2.65 13.76 4.74
CA SER A 147 -1.69 14.58 4.00
C SER A 147 -2.03 14.72 2.50
N GLY A 148 -3.16 14.18 2.04
CA GLY A 148 -3.64 14.28 0.66
C GLY A 148 -3.26 13.08 -0.23
N LEU A 149 -2.62 12.04 0.32
CA LEU A 149 -2.30 10.84 -0.44
C LEU A 149 -3.56 9.97 -0.63
N THR A 150 -3.87 9.63 -1.87
CA THR A 150 -4.93 8.67 -2.17
C THR A 150 -4.44 7.26 -1.84
N ILE A 151 -5.18 6.53 -1.01
CA ILE A 151 -4.80 5.17 -0.59
C ILE A 151 -5.90 4.19 -1.00
N LEU A 152 -5.53 3.17 -1.75
CA LEU A 152 -6.34 1.98 -2.00
C LEU A 152 -5.74 0.81 -1.22
N MET A 153 -6.50 0.28 -0.27
CA MET A 153 -6.03 -0.82 0.55
C MET A 153 -6.89 -2.07 0.40
N VAL A 154 -6.25 -3.23 0.37
CA VAL A 154 -6.88 -4.54 0.56
C VAL A 154 -6.62 -4.96 1.99
N GLU A 155 -7.68 -5.19 2.75
CA GLU A 155 -7.61 -5.60 4.15
C GLU A 155 -8.75 -6.53 4.52
N HIS A 156 -8.49 -7.35 5.53
CA HIS A 156 -9.48 -8.23 6.16
C HIS A 156 -9.65 -7.91 7.66
N ILE A 157 -8.85 -6.98 8.21
CA ILE A 157 -8.93 -6.52 9.59
C ILE A 157 -10.02 -5.45 9.68
N MET A 158 -11.22 -5.83 10.17
CA MET A 158 -12.39 -4.94 10.20
C MET A 158 -12.19 -3.67 11.01
N GLU A 159 -11.36 -3.72 12.08
CA GLU A 159 -10.99 -2.54 12.85
C GLU A 159 -10.30 -1.49 11.95
N ALA A 160 -9.34 -1.91 11.14
CA ALA A 160 -8.63 -1.05 10.22
C ALA A 160 -9.55 -0.49 9.12
N VAL A 161 -10.40 -1.34 8.54
CA VAL A 161 -11.36 -0.93 7.52
C VAL A 161 -12.29 0.15 8.05
N ARG A 162 -12.87 -0.04 9.25
CA ARG A 162 -13.75 0.95 9.91
C ARG A 162 -13.03 2.25 10.22
N ALA A 163 -11.75 2.16 10.63
CA ALA A 163 -10.97 3.31 11.09
C ALA A 163 -10.43 4.17 9.94
N LEU A 164 -10.20 3.57 8.76
CA LEU A 164 -9.45 4.19 7.66
C LEU A 164 -10.26 4.42 6.39
N CYS A 165 -11.24 3.55 6.10
CA CYS A 165 -11.92 3.54 4.81
C CYS A 165 -13.29 4.23 4.91
N PRO A 166 -13.51 5.39 4.27
CA PRO A 166 -14.85 5.98 4.17
C PRO A 166 -15.76 5.20 3.21
N ARG A 167 -15.18 4.49 2.24
CA ARG A 167 -15.86 3.68 1.22
C ARG A 167 -15.16 2.34 1.10
N VAL A 168 -15.92 1.29 0.89
CA VAL A 168 -15.42 -0.06 0.65
C VAL A 168 -16.03 -0.66 -0.62
N VAL A 169 -15.20 -1.46 -1.28
CA VAL A 169 -15.58 -2.30 -2.41
C VAL A 169 -15.44 -3.74 -1.97
N VAL A 170 -16.55 -4.46 -1.93
CA VAL A 170 -16.57 -5.86 -1.48
C VAL A 170 -16.61 -6.78 -2.70
N MET A 171 -15.68 -7.72 -2.74
CA MET A 171 -15.55 -8.69 -3.83
C MET A 171 -15.64 -10.10 -3.28
N ASN A 172 -16.45 -10.94 -3.95
CA ASN A 172 -16.50 -12.37 -3.71
C ASN A 172 -16.31 -13.13 -5.03
N SER A 173 -15.44 -14.13 -5.06
CA SER A 173 -15.17 -14.99 -6.24
C SER A 173 -14.94 -14.23 -7.55
N GLY A 174 -14.28 -13.05 -7.46
CA GLY A 174 -14.00 -12.19 -8.61
C GLY A 174 -15.12 -11.23 -9.02
N SER A 175 -16.29 -11.33 -8.39
CA SER A 175 -17.45 -10.46 -8.65
C SER A 175 -17.56 -9.36 -7.60
N LEU A 176 -17.99 -8.17 -8.05
CA LEU A 176 -18.34 -7.06 -7.18
C LEU A 176 -19.70 -7.35 -6.53
N ILE A 177 -19.78 -7.31 -5.20
CA ILE A 177 -21.03 -7.50 -4.45
C ILE A 177 -21.51 -6.24 -3.73
N ALA A 178 -20.62 -5.32 -3.38
CA ALA A 178 -20.97 -4.02 -2.82
C ALA A 178 -19.90 -2.97 -3.18
N ASP A 179 -20.33 -1.72 -3.35
CA ASP A 179 -19.51 -0.53 -3.55
C ASP A 179 -20.21 0.66 -2.91
N GLU A 180 -19.93 0.91 -1.64
CA GLU A 180 -20.67 1.87 -0.84
C GLU A 180 -19.88 2.39 0.38
N ALA A 181 -20.50 3.30 1.15
CA ALA A 181 -19.94 3.77 2.40
C ALA A 181 -19.71 2.59 3.36
N THR A 182 -18.57 2.61 4.06
CA THR A 182 -18.16 1.50 4.95
C THR A 182 -19.23 1.14 5.98
N GLN A 183 -19.91 2.14 6.55
CA GLN A 183 -20.98 1.91 7.52
C GLN A 183 -22.15 1.10 6.94
N SER A 184 -22.54 1.37 5.69
CA SER A 184 -23.59 0.66 4.99
C SER A 184 -23.17 -0.77 4.65
N ALA A 185 -22.04 -0.92 4.00
CA ALA A 185 -21.50 -2.21 3.57
C ALA A 185 -21.37 -3.21 4.74
N LEU A 186 -20.89 -2.76 5.89
CA LEU A 186 -20.70 -3.64 7.04
C LEU A 186 -22.00 -4.06 7.74
N ASN A 187 -23.14 -3.47 7.36
CA ASN A 187 -24.49 -3.85 7.80
C ASN A 187 -25.28 -4.60 6.73
N ASP A 188 -24.75 -4.72 5.51
CA ASP A 188 -25.41 -5.44 4.43
C ASP A 188 -25.37 -6.96 4.69
N PRO A 189 -26.54 -7.65 4.72
CA PRO A 189 -26.60 -9.10 4.93
C PRO A 189 -25.78 -9.91 3.90
N CYS A 190 -25.73 -9.46 2.64
CA CYS A 190 -24.96 -10.12 1.58
C CYS A 190 -23.45 -10.01 1.84
N VAL A 191 -22.99 -8.84 2.32
CA VAL A 191 -21.59 -8.61 2.69
C VAL A 191 -21.22 -9.44 3.91
N ILE A 192 -22.09 -9.46 4.94
CA ILE A 192 -21.88 -10.26 6.16
C ILE A 192 -21.77 -11.74 5.80
N ALA A 193 -22.69 -12.27 4.99
CA ALA A 193 -22.68 -13.67 4.56
C ALA A 193 -21.40 -14.01 3.77
N ALA A 194 -20.94 -13.13 2.87
CA ALA A 194 -19.72 -13.31 2.11
C ALA A 194 -18.46 -13.28 2.98
N CYS A 195 -18.42 -12.43 4.01
CA CYS A 195 -17.29 -12.34 4.95
C CYS A 195 -17.27 -13.54 5.94
N LEU A 196 -18.43 -14.08 6.33
CA LEU A 196 -18.52 -15.23 7.23
C LEU A 196 -18.34 -16.56 6.49
N GLY A 197 -18.69 -16.63 5.19
CA GLY A 197 -18.51 -17.81 4.35
C GLY A 197 -17.03 -18.14 4.10
N ASP A 198 -16.18 -17.13 3.94
CA ASP A 198 -14.73 -17.31 3.76
C ASP A 198 -14.03 -17.84 5.04
N SER A 199 -14.66 -17.77 6.20
CA SER A 199 -14.12 -18.30 7.47
C SER A 199 -14.51 -19.77 7.71
N ALA A 200 -15.40 -20.36 6.93
CA ALA A 200 -15.84 -21.74 7.08
C ALA A 200 -15.01 -22.74 6.23
N ASP A 201 -14.25 -22.25 5.24
CA ASP A 201 -13.41 -23.09 4.35
C ASP A 201 -11.92 -23.14 4.79
N ALA A 202 -11.60 -22.73 6.01
CA ALA A 202 -10.23 -22.67 6.53
C ALA A 202 -9.92 -23.73 7.61
N ASP A 203 -10.64 -24.88 7.62
CA ASP A 203 -10.34 -26.07 8.44
C ASP A 203 -9.81 -27.22 7.58
#